data_cea36990ae2c3044edeff00750280704
#
_entry.id   cea36990ae2c3044edeff00750280704
#
_cell.length_a   1.000
_cell.length_b   1.000
_cell.length_c   1.000
_cell.angle_alpha   90.00
_cell.angle_beta   90.00
_cell.angle_gamma   90.00
#
_symmetry.space_group_name_H-M   'P 1'
#
loop_
_entity.id
_entity.type
_entity.pdbx_description
1 polymer ?
#
loop_
_entity_poly.entity_id
_entity_poly.type
_entity_poly.pdbx_seq_one_letter_code
_entity_poly.pdbx_strand_id
1 'polypeptide(L)'
;MDNQKSTLELGTKPVWPLLMQYAIPAIIAMTAASLYNMVDSIFIGQGVGPLAISGLAITFPFINLTAAFGAAIGVGSSTLISVKLGQKDYQYAQRILGNTITLNIIIGILVGGLCLLFLDPILLFFGASENTISYARDYMEIILAANVFSHMYYGFNALLRATGKPKQAMYATIFTVILNAILDPLFIFYFEMGIKGAAYATILSQIVALIWQIRLFSNKKELIHFKSGTYKLQYSLVKNIISIGSAPFAMNVCACIIVIFINNGLLKYGGDLAVGSYGIANKIEFIFLMISMGIDQGMQPIAGYNYGSKQYDRLFKVVKLSIYAATVVMTLGFIVGMFFPYECARLFTSDPELIAMSIRGIRINMCVFPVIGYQMVITTFFMSIGKAKISMFLSLSRQLTFLLPLLIILPRYFESDGVWAALPASDLLSAVVTAVIMAVFMKKFNKQNKQSQSYEQ
;
A
#
# COMPACT_ATOMS: atom_id res chain seq x y z
N MET A 1 5.57 -23.21 -22.94
CA MET A 1 4.17 -23.58 -22.69
C MET A 1 3.76 -23.32 -21.22
N ASP A 2 4.60 -23.56 -20.22
CA ASP A 2 4.22 -23.35 -18.82
C ASP A 2 3.98 -21.87 -18.43
N ASN A 3 4.70 -20.93 -19.02
CA ASN A 3 4.62 -19.52 -18.66
C ASN A 3 3.34 -18.79 -19.16
N GLN A 4 2.74 -19.27 -20.25
CA GLN A 4 1.42 -18.77 -20.70
C GLN A 4 0.29 -19.33 -19.83
N LYS A 5 0.50 -20.52 -19.26
CA LYS A 5 -0.46 -21.25 -18.44
C LYS A 5 -0.80 -20.48 -17.15
N SER A 6 0.20 -19.83 -16.51
CA SER A 6 0.01 -19.09 -15.26
C SER A 6 -0.94 -17.88 -15.39
N THR A 7 -0.91 -17.18 -16.51
CA THR A 7 -1.84 -16.06 -16.78
C THR A 7 -3.26 -16.56 -17.07
N LEU A 8 -3.39 -17.70 -17.79
CA LEU A 8 -4.68 -18.31 -18.10
C LEU A 8 -5.34 -18.95 -16.87
N GLU A 9 -4.55 -19.36 -15.87
CA GLU A 9 -5.06 -19.88 -14.60
C GLU A 9 -5.97 -18.88 -13.87
N LEU A 10 -5.81 -17.57 -14.06
CA LEU A 10 -6.67 -16.54 -13.48
C LEU A 10 -8.16 -16.74 -13.83
N GLY A 11 -8.44 -17.28 -15.01
CA GLY A 11 -9.81 -17.55 -15.49
C GLY A 11 -10.29 -19.00 -15.31
N THR A 12 -9.39 -19.97 -15.03
CA THR A 12 -9.72 -21.40 -15.10
C THR A 12 -9.57 -22.13 -13.76
N LYS A 13 -8.57 -21.78 -12.94
CA LYS A 13 -8.29 -22.46 -11.67
C LYS A 13 -9.40 -22.22 -10.63
N PRO A 14 -9.71 -23.18 -9.73
CA PRO A 14 -10.66 -22.96 -8.64
C PRO A 14 -10.32 -21.68 -7.85
N VAL A 15 -11.35 -20.87 -7.53
CA VAL A 15 -11.15 -19.49 -7.05
C VAL A 15 -10.45 -19.42 -5.70
N TRP A 16 -10.78 -20.31 -4.73
CA TRP A 16 -10.15 -20.28 -3.41
C TRP A 16 -8.65 -20.62 -3.43
N PRO A 17 -8.21 -21.75 -4.04
CA PRO A 17 -6.78 -22.03 -4.17
C PRO A 17 -6.03 -20.94 -4.96
N LEU A 18 -6.69 -20.35 -5.96
CA LEU A 18 -6.12 -19.26 -6.74
C LEU A 18 -5.93 -18.01 -5.87
N LEU A 19 -6.94 -17.61 -5.07
CA LEU A 19 -6.83 -16.49 -4.15
C LEU A 19 -5.67 -16.72 -3.16
N MET A 20 -5.56 -17.89 -2.56
CA MET A 20 -4.45 -18.21 -1.65
C MET A 20 -3.09 -18.19 -2.33
N GLN A 21 -3.00 -18.66 -3.57
CA GLN A 21 -1.77 -18.63 -4.38
C GLN A 21 -1.27 -17.20 -4.61
N TYR A 22 -2.14 -16.20 -4.60
CA TYR A 22 -1.80 -14.78 -4.77
C TYR A 22 -1.69 -14.05 -3.43
N ALA A 23 -2.61 -14.30 -2.50
CA ALA A 23 -2.67 -13.61 -1.22
C ALA A 23 -1.51 -13.99 -0.30
N ILE A 24 -1.17 -15.28 -0.17
CA ILE A 24 -0.08 -15.72 0.72
C ILE A 24 1.27 -15.08 0.33
N PRO A 25 1.72 -15.10 -0.93
CA PRO A 25 2.91 -14.40 -1.33
C PRO A 25 2.86 -12.89 -1.07
N ALA A 26 1.70 -12.25 -1.26
CA ALA A 26 1.55 -10.83 -1.00
C ALA A 26 1.63 -10.51 0.50
N ILE A 27 0.99 -11.30 1.36
CA ILE A 27 1.07 -11.18 2.83
C ILE A 27 2.54 -11.31 3.29
N ILE A 28 3.23 -12.35 2.83
CA ILE A 28 4.65 -12.58 3.18
C ILE A 28 5.50 -11.39 2.74
N ALA A 29 5.32 -10.89 1.51
CA ALA A 29 6.06 -9.75 1.01
C ALA A 29 5.81 -8.47 1.82
N MET A 30 4.56 -8.19 2.19
CA MET A 30 4.19 -7.01 2.98
C MET A 30 4.72 -7.09 4.41
N THR A 31 4.63 -8.26 5.03
CA THR A 31 5.20 -8.50 6.37
C THR A 31 6.72 -8.35 6.36
N ALA A 32 7.39 -8.93 5.37
CA ALA A 32 8.84 -8.80 5.22
C ALA A 32 9.26 -7.33 5.01
N ALA A 33 8.54 -6.56 4.18
CA ALA A 33 8.81 -5.15 3.97
C ALA A 33 8.60 -4.30 5.24
N SER A 34 7.64 -4.67 6.10
CA SER A 34 7.42 -4.00 7.38
C SER A 34 8.57 -4.28 8.37
N LEU A 35 9.02 -5.53 8.45
CA LEU A 35 10.15 -5.92 9.30
C LEU A 35 11.45 -5.25 8.83
N TYR A 36 11.65 -5.10 7.53
CA TYR A 36 12.78 -4.40 6.96
C TYR A 36 12.92 -2.96 7.50
N ASN A 37 11.85 -2.15 7.45
CA ASN A 37 11.89 -0.78 7.96
C ASN A 37 12.28 -0.71 9.44
N MET A 38 11.92 -1.74 10.22
CA MET A 38 12.31 -1.83 11.63
C MET A 38 13.79 -2.15 11.78
N VAL A 39 14.32 -3.10 11.00
CA VAL A 39 15.74 -3.52 11.04
C VAL A 39 16.65 -2.37 10.58
N ASP A 40 16.30 -1.68 9.50
CA ASP A 40 17.03 -0.51 9.00
C ASP A 40 17.13 0.59 10.07
N SER A 41 16.02 0.89 10.75
CA SER A 41 16.00 1.86 11.85
C SER A 41 16.89 1.43 13.03
N ILE A 42 16.98 0.12 13.33
CA ILE A 42 17.88 -0.40 14.40
C ILE A 42 19.35 -0.19 14.01
N PHE A 43 19.74 -0.52 12.79
CA PHE A 43 21.13 -0.33 12.34
C PHE A 43 21.54 1.14 12.31
N ILE A 44 20.67 2.04 11.83
CA ILE A 44 20.91 3.49 11.86
C ILE A 44 21.06 3.97 13.30
N GLY A 45 20.20 3.53 14.20
CA GLY A 45 20.22 3.92 15.61
C GLY A 45 21.50 3.50 16.35
N GLN A 46 21.93 2.28 16.11
CA GLN A 46 23.13 1.73 16.74
C GLN A 46 24.43 2.23 16.09
N GLY A 47 24.43 2.45 14.78
CA GLY A 47 25.62 2.80 14.02
C GLY A 47 25.89 4.29 13.90
N VAL A 48 24.84 5.12 13.91
CA VAL A 48 24.97 6.58 13.66
C VAL A 48 24.54 7.38 14.88
N GLY A 49 23.54 6.92 15.61
CA GLY A 49 23.08 7.53 16.85
C GLY A 49 21.67 8.12 16.82
N PRO A 50 21.21 8.68 17.94
CA PRO A 50 19.81 9.08 18.12
C PRO A 50 19.35 10.23 17.22
N LEU A 51 20.24 11.17 16.87
CA LEU A 51 19.92 12.27 15.96
C LEU A 51 19.67 11.77 14.53
N ALA A 52 20.36 10.71 14.10
CA ALA A 52 20.13 10.09 12.81
C ALA A 52 18.77 9.38 12.75
N ILE A 53 18.35 8.69 13.83
CA ILE A 53 16.98 8.14 13.93
C ILE A 53 15.93 9.24 13.81
N SER A 54 16.15 10.36 14.51
CA SER A 54 15.23 11.50 14.43
C SER A 54 15.19 12.09 13.02
N GLY A 55 16.34 12.21 12.36
CA GLY A 55 16.43 12.59 10.95
C GLY A 55 15.64 11.62 10.03
N LEU A 56 15.85 10.32 10.20
CA LEU A 56 15.11 9.30 9.44
C LEU A 56 13.60 9.37 9.69
N ALA A 57 13.16 9.56 10.94
CA ALA A 57 11.73 9.68 11.27
C ALA A 57 11.05 10.84 10.56
N ILE A 58 11.75 11.96 10.40
CA ILE A 58 11.27 13.14 9.65
C ILE A 58 11.14 12.82 8.16
N THR A 59 12.05 12.01 7.61
CA THR A 59 12.00 11.66 6.18
C THR A 59 10.93 10.63 5.84
N PHE A 60 10.44 9.84 6.80
CA PHE A 60 9.52 8.73 6.58
C PHE A 60 8.22 9.13 5.87
N PRO A 61 7.47 10.18 6.29
CA PRO A 61 6.28 10.63 5.55
C PRO A 61 6.62 11.10 4.13
N PHE A 62 7.78 11.73 3.95
CA PHE A 62 8.23 12.22 2.66
C PHE A 62 8.60 11.08 1.70
N ILE A 63 9.29 10.04 2.19
CA ILE A 63 9.58 8.82 1.42
C ILE A 63 8.28 8.14 0.97
N ASN A 64 7.32 8.00 1.89
CA ASN A 64 6.02 7.41 1.56
C ASN A 64 5.28 8.22 0.48
N LEU A 65 5.35 9.55 0.54
CA LEU A 65 4.74 10.42 -0.46
C LEU A 65 5.41 10.24 -1.84
N THR A 66 6.73 10.21 -1.91
CA THR A 66 7.45 9.99 -3.17
C THR A 66 7.19 8.58 -3.74
N ALA A 67 7.20 7.56 -2.88
CA ALA A 67 6.88 6.19 -3.27
C ALA A 67 5.44 6.03 -3.76
N ALA A 68 4.50 6.84 -3.26
CA ALA A 68 3.10 6.81 -3.68
C ALA A 68 2.91 7.12 -5.17
N PHE A 69 3.78 7.93 -5.79
CA PHE A 69 3.74 8.18 -7.24
C PHE A 69 4.06 6.92 -8.04
N GLY A 70 5.12 6.21 -7.69
CA GLY A 70 5.50 4.96 -8.36
C GLY A 70 4.46 3.85 -8.13
N ALA A 71 3.94 3.75 -6.90
CA ALA A 71 2.88 2.80 -6.56
C ALA A 71 1.58 3.10 -7.32
N ALA A 72 1.21 4.36 -7.50
CA ALA A 72 0.04 4.77 -8.29
C ALA A 72 0.14 4.31 -9.74
N ILE A 73 1.28 4.55 -10.39
CA ILE A 73 1.53 4.08 -11.76
C ILE A 73 1.47 2.54 -11.80
N GLY A 74 2.10 1.87 -10.84
CA GLY A 74 2.11 0.41 -10.72
C GLY A 74 0.72 -0.18 -10.58
N VAL A 75 -0.09 0.35 -9.65
CA VAL A 75 -1.47 -0.11 -9.40
C VAL A 75 -2.38 0.19 -10.60
N GLY A 76 -2.30 1.40 -11.16
CA GLY A 76 -3.08 1.76 -12.35
C GLY A 76 -2.80 0.86 -13.53
N SER A 77 -1.52 0.60 -13.81
CA SER A 77 -1.07 -0.26 -14.89
C SER A 77 -1.43 -1.73 -14.66
N SER A 78 -1.22 -2.25 -13.45
CA SER A 78 -1.52 -3.66 -13.11
C SER A 78 -3.01 -3.96 -13.23
N THR A 79 -3.87 -3.04 -12.81
CA THR A 79 -5.32 -3.14 -12.98
C THR A 79 -5.71 -3.23 -14.45
N LEU A 80 -5.21 -2.28 -15.27
CA LEU A 80 -5.51 -2.26 -16.70
C LEU A 80 -4.99 -3.51 -17.42
N ILE A 81 -3.77 -3.97 -17.10
CA ILE A 81 -3.21 -5.21 -17.67
C ILE A 81 -4.11 -6.39 -17.31
N SER A 82 -4.51 -6.54 -16.05
CA SER A 82 -5.35 -7.66 -15.61
C SER A 82 -6.68 -7.71 -16.36
N VAL A 83 -7.35 -6.56 -16.53
CA VAL A 83 -8.59 -6.45 -17.29
C VAL A 83 -8.38 -6.79 -18.77
N LYS A 84 -7.29 -6.27 -19.38
CA LYS A 84 -6.98 -6.50 -20.80
C LYS A 84 -6.56 -7.93 -21.09
N LEU A 85 -5.87 -8.59 -20.17
CA LEU A 85 -5.58 -10.02 -20.24
C LEU A 85 -6.86 -10.86 -20.24
N GLY A 86 -7.84 -10.49 -19.39
CA GLY A 86 -9.15 -11.12 -19.37
C GLY A 86 -9.92 -10.93 -20.69
N GLN A 87 -9.78 -9.77 -21.32
CA GLN A 87 -10.34 -9.46 -22.63
C GLN A 87 -9.58 -10.13 -23.79
N LYS A 88 -8.47 -10.82 -23.51
CA LYS A 88 -7.53 -11.38 -24.51
C LYS A 88 -6.91 -10.32 -25.43
N ASP A 89 -6.91 -9.05 -25.02
CA ASP A 89 -6.27 -7.94 -25.74
C ASP A 89 -4.80 -7.81 -25.33
N TYR A 90 -4.00 -8.78 -25.77
CA TYR A 90 -2.58 -8.88 -25.40
C TYR A 90 -1.75 -7.73 -25.97
N GLN A 91 -2.14 -7.19 -27.13
CA GLN A 91 -1.42 -6.07 -27.74
C GLN A 91 -1.57 -4.80 -26.90
N TYR A 92 -2.78 -4.54 -26.43
CA TYR A 92 -3.02 -3.40 -25.55
C TYR A 92 -2.33 -3.57 -24.19
N ALA A 93 -2.39 -4.77 -23.61
CA ALA A 93 -1.66 -5.09 -22.37
C ALA A 93 -0.15 -4.88 -22.51
N GLN A 94 0.42 -5.22 -23.67
CA GLN A 94 1.83 -5.00 -23.98
C GLN A 94 2.19 -3.50 -24.10
N ARG A 95 1.28 -2.68 -24.68
CA ARG A 95 1.44 -1.23 -24.74
C ARG A 95 1.37 -0.61 -23.32
N ILE A 96 0.54 -1.14 -22.44
CA ILE A 96 0.50 -0.69 -21.04
C ILE A 96 1.86 -0.92 -20.38
N LEU A 97 2.48 -2.10 -20.54
CA LEU A 97 3.81 -2.37 -19.99
C LEU A 97 4.84 -1.33 -20.44
N GLY A 98 4.92 -1.05 -21.76
CA GLY A 98 5.85 -0.04 -22.29
C GLY A 98 5.57 1.37 -21.76
N ASN A 99 4.29 1.80 -21.74
CA ASN A 99 3.90 3.10 -21.21
C ASN A 99 4.18 3.22 -19.71
N THR A 100 4.04 2.14 -18.93
CA THR A 100 4.36 2.12 -17.50
C THR A 100 5.83 2.41 -17.24
N ILE A 101 6.72 1.83 -18.04
CA ILE A 101 8.17 2.08 -17.96
C ILE A 101 8.46 3.56 -18.20
N THR A 102 7.97 4.09 -19.33
CA THR A 102 8.21 5.49 -19.69
C THR A 102 7.63 6.44 -18.63
N LEU A 103 6.43 6.17 -18.12
CA LEU A 103 5.82 6.98 -17.06
C LEU A 103 6.62 6.94 -15.75
N ASN A 104 7.07 5.76 -15.30
CA ASN A 104 7.87 5.65 -14.08
C ASN A 104 9.20 6.41 -14.22
N ILE A 105 9.83 6.38 -15.39
CA ILE A 105 11.05 7.13 -15.66
C ILE A 105 10.77 8.64 -15.60
N ILE A 106 9.76 9.12 -16.33
CA ILE A 106 9.43 10.55 -16.40
C ILE A 106 9.02 11.07 -15.01
N ILE A 107 8.09 10.41 -14.35
CA ILE A 107 7.61 10.83 -13.02
C ILE A 107 8.71 10.67 -11.98
N GLY A 108 9.52 9.61 -12.05
CA GLY A 108 10.65 9.41 -11.15
C GLY A 108 11.70 10.51 -11.25
N ILE A 109 12.06 10.94 -12.48
CA ILE A 109 12.97 12.06 -12.72
C ILE A 109 12.34 13.38 -12.26
N LEU A 110 11.06 13.61 -12.63
CA LEU A 110 10.38 14.87 -12.32
C LEU A 110 10.19 15.03 -10.80
N VAL A 111 9.66 14.02 -10.13
CA VAL A 111 9.45 14.06 -8.67
C VAL A 111 10.80 14.09 -7.94
N GLY A 112 11.74 13.21 -8.29
CA GLY A 112 13.07 13.20 -7.69
C GLY A 112 13.81 14.52 -7.88
N GLY A 113 13.82 15.07 -9.10
CA GLY A 113 14.48 16.33 -9.42
C GLY A 113 13.84 17.55 -8.73
N LEU A 114 12.50 17.66 -8.74
CA LEU A 114 11.80 18.74 -8.03
C LEU A 114 12.02 18.65 -6.52
N CYS A 115 11.96 17.46 -5.95
CA CYS A 115 12.18 17.27 -4.52
C CYS A 115 13.64 17.55 -4.13
N LEU A 116 14.62 17.24 -4.98
CA LEU A 116 16.02 17.60 -4.74
C LEU A 116 16.24 19.12 -4.79
N LEU A 117 15.60 19.83 -5.74
CA LEU A 117 15.71 21.29 -5.84
C LEU A 117 15.16 22.03 -4.61
N PHE A 118 14.13 21.46 -3.97
CA PHE A 118 13.46 22.06 -2.81
C PHE A 118 13.66 21.21 -1.53
N LEU A 119 14.76 20.46 -1.44
CA LEU A 119 14.94 19.46 -0.39
C LEU A 119 14.91 20.09 1.02
N ASP A 120 15.70 21.13 1.26
CA ASP A 120 15.77 21.78 2.58
C ASP A 120 14.44 22.41 3.01
N PRO A 121 13.76 23.22 2.18
CA PRO A 121 12.40 23.69 2.51
C PRO A 121 11.41 22.57 2.84
N ILE A 122 11.48 21.45 2.10
CA ILE A 122 10.61 20.30 2.34
C ILE A 122 10.94 19.66 3.69
N LEU A 123 12.22 19.41 3.98
CA LEU A 123 12.64 18.81 5.25
C LEU A 123 12.26 19.69 6.47
N LEU A 124 12.43 21.00 6.35
CA LEU A 124 12.00 21.96 7.38
C LEU A 124 10.48 21.93 7.57
N PHE A 125 9.72 21.84 6.47
CA PHE A 125 8.25 21.71 6.54
C PHE A 125 7.82 20.43 7.26
N PHE A 126 8.57 19.32 7.10
CA PHE A 126 8.32 18.06 7.80
C PHE A 126 8.87 18.04 9.24
N GLY A 127 9.47 19.13 9.71
CA GLY A 127 9.89 19.30 11.11
C GLY A 127 11.37 19.04 11.38
N ALA A 128 12.24 19.14 10.36
CA ALA A 128 13.67 19.07 10.57
C ALA A 128 14.17 20.27 11.40
N SER A 129 15.02 20.01 12.38
CA SER A 129 15.73 21.01 13.17
C SER A 129 17.15 21.21 12.63
N GLU A 130 17.85 22.25 13.11
CA GLU A 130 19.26 22.48 12.79
C GLU A 130 20.16 21.25 13.07
N ASN A 131 19.81 20.45 14.08
CA ASN A 131 20.58 19.27 14.47
C ASN A 131 20.25 18.01 13.65
N THR A 132 19.06 17.94 13.04
CA THR A 132 18.57 16.73 12.33
C THR A 132 18.57 16.88 10.81
N ILE A 133 18.58 18.12 10.31
CA ILE A 133 18.47 18.41 8.86
C ILE A 133 19.63 17.81 8.06
N SER A 134 20.84 17.78 8.61
CA SER A 134 22.00 17.19 7.93
C SER A 134 21.81 15.71 7.67
N TYR A 135 21.35 14.96 8.68
CA TYR A 135 21.07 13.52 8.56
C TYR A 135 19.93 13.25 7.60
N ALA A 136 18.84 14.02 7.70
CA ALA A 136 17.69 13.89 6.82
C ALA A 136 18.06 14.19 5.35
N ARG A 137 18.88 15.24 5.11
CA ARG A 137 19.38 15.61 3.78
C ARG A 137 20.27 14.51 3.21
N ASP A 138 21.27 14.07 3.95
CA ASP A 138 22.23 13.04 3.54
C ASP A 138 21.54 11.74 3.10
N TYR A 139 20.46 11.36 3.77
CA TYR A 139 19.64 10.22 3.41
C TYR A 139 18.79 10.49 2.16
N MET A 140 18.06 11.61 2.15
CA MET A 140 17.09 11.91 1.11
C MET A 140 17.72 12.27 -0.23
N GLU A 141 18.90 12.88 -0.26
CA GLU A 141 19.63 13.15 -1.51
C GLU A 141 19.85 11.86 -2.31
N ILE A 142 20.27 10.79 -1.65
CA ILE A 142 20.53 9.50 -2.30
C ILE A 142 19.23 8.84 -2.74
N ILE A 143 18.21 8.82 -1.87
CA ILE A 143 16.90 8.23 -2.18
C ILE A 143 16.24 8.94 -3.36
N LEU A 144 16.26 10.28 -3.38
CA LEU A 144 15.64 11.08 -4.44
C LEU A 144 16.41 11.02 -5.76
N ALA A 145 17.75 11.01 -5.71
CA ALA A 145 18.58 10.84 -6.90
C ALA A 145 18.31 9.49 -7.60
N ALA A 146 18.01 8.47 -6.81
CA ALA A 146 17.71 7.12 -7.30
C ALA A 146 16.21 6.82 -7.43
N ASN A 147 15.34 7.82 -7.26
CA ASN A 147 13.88 7.66 -7.20
C ASN A 147 13.28 6.92 -8.42
N VAL A 148 13.87 7.08 -9.60
CA VAL A 148 13.48 6.35 -10.83
C VAL A 148 13.55 4.84 -10.61
N PHE A 149 14.61 4.34 -9.99
CA PHE A 149 14.79 2.91 -9.74
C PHE A 149 13.75 2.38 -8.75
N SER A 150 13.46 3.16 -7.69
CA SER A 150 12.42 2.83 -6.73
C SER A 150 11.03 2.75 -7.38
N HIS A 151 10.67 3.74 -8.20
CA HIS A 151 9.40 3.75 -8.94
C HIS A 151 9.29 2.55 -9.89
N MET A 152 10.35 2.24 -10.63
CA MET A 152 10.41 1.08 -11.51
C MET A 152 10.26 -0.24 -10.73
N TYR A 153 10.95 -0.37 -9.59
CA TYR A 153 10.88 -1.55 -8.72
C TYR A 153 9.46 -1.81 -8.22
N TYR A 154 8.78 -0.79 -7.66
CA TYR A 154 7.39 -0.92 -7.20
C TYR A 154 6.42 -1.17 -8.36
N GLY A 155 6.60 -0.48 -9.48
CA GLY A 155 5.81 -0.66 -10.68
C GLY A 155 5.89 -2.09 -11.22
N PHE A 156 7.09 -2.62 -11.41
CA PHE A 156 7.27 -4.01 -11.88
C PHE A 156 6.78 -5.05 -10.89
N ASN A 157 6.89 -4.80 -9.60
CA ASN A 157 6.33 -5.70 -8.58
C ASN A 157 4.81 -5.85 -8.73
N ALA A 158 4.09 -4.74 -8.97
CA ALA A 158 2.66 -4.77 -9.25
C ALA A 158 2.33 -5.48 -10.57
N LEU A 159 3.13 -5.24 -11.62
CA LEU A 159 2.96 -5.87 -12.94
C LEU A 159 3.21 -7.39 -12.90
N LEU A 160 4.16 -7.88 -12.10
CA LEU A 160 4.40 -9.31 -11.92
C LEU A 160 3.15 -10.00 -11.36
N ARG A 161 2.48 -9.41 -10.39
CA ARG A 161 1.22 -9.96 -9.87
C ARG A 161 0.13 -9.98 -10.94
N ALA A 162 -0.03 -8.89 -11.69
CA ALA A 162 -1.03 -8.76 -12.75
C ALA A 162 -0.83 -9.76 -13.90
N THR A 163 0.42 -10.15 -14.16
CA THR A 163 0.78 -11.07 -15.24
C THR A 163 0.88 -12.54 -14.81
N GLY A 164 0.36 -12.89 -13.63
CA GLY A 164 0.30 -14.28 -13.19
C GLY A 164 1.52 -14.75 -12.39
N LYS A 165 2.37 -13.84 -11.91
CA LYS A 165 3.65 -14.18 -11.26
C LYS A 165 3.74 -13.67 -9.80
N PRO A 166 2.78 -14.00 -8.91
CA PRO A 166 2.77 -13.48 -7.53
C PRO A 166 3.97 -13.98 -6.71
N LYS A 167 4.44 -15.21 -6.93
CA LYS A 167 5.63 -15.74 -6.26
C LYS A 167 6.90 -14.96 -6.63
N GLN A 168 7.06 -14.59 -7.90
CA GLN A 168 8.20 -13.79 -8.35
C GLN A 168 8.15 -12.38 -7.74
N ALA A 169 6.97 -11.78 -7.64
CA ALA A 169 6.80 -10.51 -6.94
C ALA A 169 7.23 -10.60 -5.47
N MET A 170 6.82 -11.67 -4.77
CA MET A 170 7.26 -11.96 -3.40
C MET A 170 8.77 -12.15 -3.30
N TYR A 171 9.36 -12.98 -4.18
CA TYR A 171 10.81 -13.22 -4.17
C TYR A 171 11.61 -11.95 -4.41
N ALA A 172 11.14 -11.05 -5.31
CA ALA A 172 11.77 -9.75 -5.50
C ALA A 172 11.79 -8.94 -4.19
N THR A 173 10.68 -8.90 -3.46
CA THR A 173 10.59 -8.17 -2.20
C THR A 173 11.45 -8.81 -1.11
N ILE A 174 11.38 -10.13 -0.91
CA ILE A 174 12.17 -10.83 0.10
C ILE A 174 13.66 -10.67 -0.19
N PHE A 175 14.06 -10.81 -1.46
CA PHE A 175 15.45 -10.62 -1.86
C PHE A 175 15.95 -9.21 -1.57
N THR A 176 15.13 -8.18 -1.85
CA THR A 176 15.47 -6.78 -1.51
C THR A 176 15.67 -6.62 0.00
N VAL A 177 14.76 -7.19 0.80
CA VAL A 177 14.84 -7.13 2.28
C VAL A 177 16.11 -7.79 2.82
N ILE A 178 16.40 -9.01 2.36
CA ILE A 178 17.59 -9.78 2.80
C ILE A 178 18.87 -9.06 2.37
N LEU A 179 18.94 -8.64 1.10
CA LEU A 179 20.13 -7.96 0.58
C LEU A 179 20.38 -6.64 1.31
N ASN A 180 19.34 -5.87 1.57
CA ASN A 180 19.47 -4.63 2.33
C ASN A 180 19.96 -4.91 3.78
N ALA A 181 19.36 -5.89 4.49
CA ALA A 181 19.78 -6.25 5.84
C ALA A 181 21.25 -6.71 5.92
N ILE A 182 21.83 -7.20 4.80
CA ILE A 182 23.26 -7.52 4.69
C ILE A 182 24.09 -6.27 4.38
N LEU A 183 23.59 -5.40 3.50
CA LEU A 183 24.31 -4.21 3.05
C LEU A 183 24.31 -3.09 4.09
N ASP A 184 23.26 -2.96 4.92
CA ASP A 184 23.17 -1.95 5.97
C ASP A 184 24.36 -2.02 6.93
N PRO A 185 24.66 -3.15 7.62
CA PRO A 185 25.81 -3.21 8.51
C PRO A 185 27.13 -3.04 7.76
N LEU A 186 27.23 -3.50 6.52
CA LEU A 186 28.42 -3.34 5.71
C LEU A 186 28.71 -1.86 5.41
N PHE A 187 27.70 -1.09 5.01
CA PHE A 187 27.90 0.32 4.65
C PHE A 187 27.92 1.24 5.87
N ILE A 188 27.11 0.94 6.90
CA ILE A 188 27.05 1.78 8.11
C ILE A 188 28.29 1.58 8.98
N PHE A 189 28.68 0.33 9.29
CA PHE A 189 29.72 0.03 10.26
C PHE A 189 31.08 -0.22 9.62
N TYR A 190 31.17 -1.04 8.56
CA TYR A 190 32.44 -1.41 7.96
C TYR A 190 33.04 -0.30 7.07
N PHE A 191 32.17 0.33 6.22
CA PHE A 191 32.60 1.46 5.40
C PHE A 191 32.41 2.82 6.08
N GLU A 192 31.89 2.85 7.29
CA GLU A 192 31.68 4.06 8.10
C GLU A 192 30.91 5.18 7.40
N MET A 193 30.00 4.82 6.48
CA MET A 193 29.23 5.78 5.68
C MET A 193 28.06 6.41 6.45
N GLY A 194 27.81 5.97 7.69
CA GLY A 194 26.72 6.48 8.51
C GLY A 194 25.34 6.34 7.84
N ILE A 195 24.49 7.37 7.94
CA ILE A 195 23.13 7.34 7.39
C ILE A 195 23.09 7.26 5.86
N LYS A 196 24.13 7.77 5.17
CA LYS A 196 24.29 7.60 3.72
C LYS A 196 24.43 6.13 3.34
N GLY A 197 25.11 5.35 4.19
CA GLY A 197 25.27 3.91 4.00
C GLY A 197 23.91 3.19 3.92
N ALA A 198 22.99 3.49 4.84
CA ALA A 198 21.63 2.95 4.81
C ALA A 198 20.88 3.33 3.52
N ALA A 199 20.98 4.57 3.07
CA ALA A 199 20.37 5.00 1.81
C ALA A 199 20.93 4.25 0.60
N TYR A 200 22.26 4.08 0.52
CA TYR A 200 22.89 3.29 -0.55
C TYR A 200 22.49 1.81 -0.49
N ALA A 201 22.43 1.20 0.69
CA ALA A 201 21.99 -0.18 0.86
C ALA A 201 20.56 -0.38 0.36
N THR A 202 19.64 0.53 0.70
CA THR A 202 18.27 0.54 0.23
C THR A 202 18.19 0.59 -1.29
N ILE A 203 18.84 1.56 -1.91
CA ILE A 203 18.78 1.74 -3.36
C ILE A 203 19.46 0.60 -4.10
N LEU A 204 20.62 0.15 -3.65
CA LEU A 204 21.35 -0.93 -4.30
C LEU A 204 20.54 -2.24 -4.27
N SER A 205 19.91 -2.57 -3.15
CA SER A 205 19.05 -3.76 -3.04
C SER A 205 17.85 -3.68 -3.97
N GLN A 206 17.23 -2.51 -4.11
CA GLN A 206 16.14 -2.28 -5.06
C GLN A 206 16.61 -2.39 -6.52
N ILE A 207 17.77 -1.84 -6.88
CA ILE A 207 18.35 -1.93 -8.23
C ILE A 207 18.62 -3.38 -8.61
N VAL A 208 19.22 -4.17 -7.72
CA VAL A 208 19.52 -5.59 -8.01
C VAL A 208 18.21 -6.38 -8.23
N ALA A 209 17.21 -6.17 -7.37
CA ALA A 209 15.89 -6.76 -7.56
C ALA A 209 15.21 -6.30 -8.84
N LEU A 210 15.32 -5.01 -9.19
CA LEU A 210 14.80 -4.45 -10.44
C LEU A 210 15.45 -5.11 -11.67
N ILE A 211 16.76 -5.30 -11.67
CA ILE A 211 17.47 -5.99 -12.77
C ILE A 211 16.88 -7.40 -12.96
N TRP A 212 16.62 -8.12 -11.87
CA TRP A 212 15.98 -9.43 -11.94
C TRP A 212 14.55 -9.35 -12.50
N GLN A 213 13.74 -8.39 -12.05
CA GLN A 213 12.39 -8.15 -12.58
C GLN A 213 12.42 -7.81 -14.08
N ILE A 214 13.36 -6.97 -14.53
CA ILE A 214 13.57 -6.65 -15.95
C ILE A 214 13.89 -7.92 -16.75
N ARG A 215 14.76 -8.79 -16.23
CA ARG A 215 15.06 -10.09 -16.90
C ARG A 215 13.83 -10.96 -17.07
N LEU A 216 12.91 -10.98 -16.09
CA LEU A 216 11.66 -11.73 -16.21
C LEU A 216 10.76 -11.21 -17.34
N PHE A 217 10.67 -9.88 -17.53
CA PHE A 217 9.90 -9.27 -18.62
C PHE A 217 10.66 -9.25 -19.96
N SER A 218 11.97 -9.52 -19.97
CA SER A 218 12.76 -9.65 -21.21
C SER A 218 12.56 -10.97 -21.92
N ASN A 219 11.97 -11.96 -21.26
CA ASN A 219 11.74 -13.29 -21.82
C ASN A 219 10.60 -13.25 -22.86
N LYS A 220 10.94 -13.35 -24.14
CA LYS A 220 9.98 -13.33 -25.27
C LYS A 220 8.97 -14.49 -25.27
N LYS A 221 9.20 -15.55 -24.48
CA LYS A 221 8.25 -16.66 -24.31
C LYS A 221 7.07 -16.29 -23.43
N GLU A 222 7.18 -15.19 -22.68
CA GLU A 222 6.10 -14.68 -21.84
C GLU A 222 5.02 -14.00 -22.69
N LEU A 223 3.78 -14.10 -22.21
CA LEU A 223 2.63 -13.46 -22.87
C LEU A 223 2.79 -11.94 -22.93
N ILE A 224 3.29 -11.36 -21.84
CA ILE A 224 3.61 -9.93 -21.72
C ILE A 224 5.11 -9.79 -21.49
N HIS A 225 5.81 -9.21 -22.45
CA HIS A 225 7.26 -9.00 -22.44
C HIS A 225 7.62 -7.66 -23.08
N PHE A 226 8.85 -7.21 -22.95
CA PHE A 226 9.29 -5.97 -23.58
C PHE A 226 9.26 -6.09 -25.10
N LYS A 227 8.62 -5.13 -25.77
CA LYS A 227 8.49 -5.07 -27.21
C LYS A 227 8.82 -3.66 -27.72
N SER A 228 9.66 -3.58 -28.72
CA SER A 228 9.97 -2.32 -29.39
C SER A 228 8.69 -1.65 -29.92
N GLY A 229 8.62 -0.31 -29.83
CA GLY A 229 7.48 0.48 -30.28
C GLY A 229 6.35 0.65 -29.26
N THR A 230 6.42 0.00 -28.07
CA THR A 230 5.38 0.14 -27.03
C THR A 230 5.66 1.26 -26.02
N TYR A 231 6.86 1.83 -26.04
CA TYR A 231 7.32 2.86 -25.08
C TYR A 231 6.78 4.27 -25.36
N LYS A 232 6.27 4.51 -26.58
CA LYS A 232 5.67 5.81 -26.92
C LYS A 232 4.41 6.02 -26.10
N LEU A 233 4.39 7.12 -25.33
CA LEU A 233 3.26 7.49 -24.51
C LEU A 233 1.99 7.69 -25.36
N GLN A 234 0.91 7.06 -24.95
CA GLN A 234 -0.41 7.23 -25.53
C GLN A 234 -1.31 7.92 -24.52
N TYR A 235 -1.83 9.10 -24.86
CA TYR A 235 -2.63 9.92 -23.95
C TYR A 235 -3.78 9.16 -23.28
N SER A 236 -4.52 8.35 -24.03
CA SER A 236 -5.63 7.54 -23.49
C SER A 236 -5.16 6.51 -22.47
N LEU A 237 -4.01 5.87 -22.71
CA LEU A 237 -3.39 4.92 -21.78
C LEU A 237 -2.92 5.62 -20.50
N VAL A 238 -2.17 6.69 -20.67
CA VAL A 238 -1.64 7.49 -19.56
C VAL A 238 -2.79 8.01 -18.68
N LYS A 239 -3.83 8.56 -19.30
CA LYS A 239 -5.03 9.04 -18.59
C LYS A 239 -5.70 7.92 -17.78
N ASN A 240 -5.82 6.72 -18.33
CA ASN A 240 -6.44 5.60 -17.64
C ASN A 240 -5.55 5.09 -16.47
N ILE A 241 -4.24 4.97 -16.69
CA ILE A 241 -3.27 4.56 -15.66
C ILE A 241 -3.33 5.55 -14.49
N ILE A 242 -3.21 6.85 -14.75
CA ILE A 242 -3.23 7.89 -13.73
C ILE A 242 -4.60 7.95 -13.05
N SER A 243 -5.70 7.83 -13.79
CA SER A 243 -7.06 7.84 -13.21
C SER A 243 -7.27 6.72 -12.20
N ILE A 244 -6.80 5.51 -12.48
CA ILE A 244 -6.92 4.39 -11.54
C ILE A 244 -5.92 4.55 -10.38
N GLY A 245 -4.69 4.92 -10.68
CA GLY A 245 -3.64 5.12 -9.69
C GLY A 245 -3.85 6.32 -8.77
N SER A 246 -4.70 7.28 -9.15
CA SER A 246 -5.01 8.44 -8.31
C SER A 246 -5.70 8.06 -6.99
N ALA A 247 -6.46 6.96 -6.96
CA ALA A 247 -7.14 6.51 -5.74
C ALA A 247 -6.14 6.10 -4.63
N PRO A 248 -5.19 5.16 -4.85
CA PRO A 248 -4.21 4.82 -3.84
C PRO A 248 -3.23 5.97 -3.55
N PHE A 249 -2.91 6.81 -4.53
CA PHE A 249 -2.11 8.01 -4.30
C PHE A 249 -2.79 8.98 -3.32
N ALA A 250 -4.03 9.36 -3.60
CA ALA A 250 -4.79 10.27 -2.73
C ALA A 250 -4.98 9.68 -1.33
N MET A 251 -5.18 8.37 -1.21
CA MET A 251 -5.28 7.67 0.07
C MET A 251 -3.99 7.83 0.90
N ASN A 252 -2.81 7.65 0.29
CA ASN A 252 -1.53 7.83 0.98
C ASN A 252 -1.31 9.27 1.43
N VAL A 253 -1.60 10.25 0.58
CA VAL A 253 -1.52 11.68 0.93
C VAL A 253 -2.43 12.00 2.11
N CYS A 254 -3.68 11.58 2.07
CA CYS A 254 -4.62 11.80 3.15
C CYS A 254 -4.20 11.11 4.45
N ALA A 255 -3.66 9.90 4.38
CA ALA A 255 -3.16 9.19 5.56
C ALA A 255 -2.06 9.99 6.28
N CYS A 256 -1.11 10.59 5.54
CA CYS A 256 -0.09 11.46 6.13
C CYS A 256 -0.71 12.68 6.85
N ILE A 257 -1.70 13.32 6.24
CA ILE A 257 -2.39 14.47 6.85
C ILE A 257 -3.14 14.05 8.13
N ILE A 258 -3.87 12.94 8.07
CA ILE A 258 -4.65 12.42 9.20
C ILE A 258 -3.78 12.11 10.41
N VAL A 259 -2.61 11.51 10.22
CA VAL A 259 -1.67 11.21 11.33
C VAL A 259 -1.27 12.50 12.07
N ILE A 260 -1.06 13.60 11.34
CA ILE A 260 -0.75 14.90 11.94
C ILE A 260 -1.91 15.37 12.83
N PHE A 261 -3.16 15.28 12.36
CA PHE A 261 -4.34 15.68 13.16
C PHE A 261 -4.53 14.79 14.40
N ILE A 262 -4.32 13.47 14.28
CA ILE A 262 -4.40 12.53 15.40
C ILE A 262 -3.35 12.89 16.44
N ASN A 263 -2.08 13.02 16.05
CA ASN A 263 -0.99 13.32 16.97
C ASN A 263 -1.19 14.66 17.67
N ASN A 264 -1.57 15.72 16.94
CA ASN A 264 -1.86 17.02 17.52
C ASN A 264 -3.06 16.99 18.48
N GLY A 265 -4.10 16.25 18.13
CA GLY A 265 -5.26 16.05 18.99
C GLY A 265 -4.90 15.33 20.28
N LEU A 266 -4.17 14.22 20.19
CA LEU A 266 -3.74 13.45 21.35
C LEU A 266 -2.77 14.24 22.23
N LEU A 267 -1.80 14.96 21.63
CA LEU A 267 -0.88 15.81 22.36
C LEU A 267 -1.61 16.91 23.15
N LYS A 268 -2.58 17.55 22.52
CA LYS A 268 -3.35 18.64 23.13
C LYS A 268 -4.21 18.20 24.31
N TYR A 269 -4.86 17.05 24.22
CA TYR A 269 -5.87 16.60 25.19
C TYR A 269 -5.37 15.48 26.13
N GLY A 270 -4.30 14.78 25.79
CA GLY A 270 -3.78 13.66 26.57
C GLY A 270 -2.27 13.66 26.79
N GLY A 271 -1.56 14.69 26.29
CA GLY A 271 -0.11 14.82 26.44
C GLY A 271 0.72 13.79 25.67
N ASP A 272 2.01 13.76 25.96
CA ASP A 272 2.99 12.90 25.28
C ASP A 272 2.68 11.40 25.44
N LEU A 273 2.18 11.00 26.61
CA LEU A 273 1.80 9.60 26.87
C LEU A 273 0.66 9.14 25.95
N ALA A 274 -0.31 10.02 25.63
CA ALA A 274 -1.39 9.67 24.70
C ALA A 274 -0.87 9.47 23.27
N VAL A 275 0.10 10.27 22.83
CA VAL A 275 0.76 10.07 21.53
C VAL A 275 1.55 8.75 21.52
N GLY A 276 2.28 8.47 22.61
CA GLY A 276 2.99 7.20 22.79
C GLY A 276 2.06 5.98 22.76
N SER A 277 0.90 6.08 23.41
CA SER A 277 -0.11 5.02 23.43
C SER A 277 -0.72 4.77 22.05
N TYR A 278 -0.92 5.82 21.25
CA TYR A 278 -1.33 5.70 19.84
C TYR A 278 -0.27 5.00 19.00
N GLY A 279 1.00 5.32 19.22
CA GLY A 279 2.10 4.64 18.54
C GLY A 279 2.11 3.13 18.79
N ILE A 280 1.83 2.70 20.03
CA ILE A 280 1.70 1.27 20.39
C ILE A 280 0.48 0.64 19.71
N ALA A 281 -0.70 1.25 19.84
CA ALA A 281 -1.93 0.77 19.24
C ALA A 281 -1.81 0.62 17.72
N ASN A 282 -1.25 1.63 17.05
CA ASN A 282 -1.05 1.65 15.60
C ASN A 282 -0.13 0.51 15.11
N LYS A 283 0.93 0.17 15.86
CA LYS A 283 1.81 -0.96 15.51
C LYS A 283 1.09 -2.31 15.57
N ILE A 284 0.20 -2.49 16.55
CA ILE A 284 -0.58 -3.73 16.69
C ILE A 284 -1.61 -3.82 15.56
N GLU A 285 -2.34 -2.74 15.32
CA GLU A 285 -3.31 -2.61 14.24
C GLU A 285 -2.69 -2.91 12.87
N PHE A 286 -1.50 -2.35 12.62
CA PHE A 286 -0.80 -2.44 11.35
C PHE A 286 -0.49 -3.90 10.94
N ILE A 287 -0.30 -4.82 11.88
CA ILE A 287 -0.09 -6.25 11.61
C ILE A 287 -1.31 -6.84 10.88
N PHE A 288 -2.51 -6.59 11.41
CA PHE A 288 -3.76 -7.12 10.82
C PHE A 288 -4.10 -6.42 9.51
N LEU A 289 -3.85 -5.12 9.43
CA LEU A 289 -4.02 -4.35 8.18
C LEU A 289 -3.10 -4.86 7.07
N MET A 290 -1.83 -5.17 7.36
CA MET A 290 -0.89 -5.71 6.37
C MET A 290 -1.35 -7.06 5.81
N ILE A 291 -1.88 -7.94 6.66
CA ILE A 291 -2.43 -9.22 6.20
C ILE A 291 -3.65 -8.99 5.30
N SER A 292 -4.56 -8.10 5.69
CA SER A 292 -5.74 -7.75 4.89
C SER A 292 -5.36 -7.09 3.55
N MET A 293 -4.38 -6.19 3.55
CA MET A 293 -3.83 -5.60 2.32
C MET A 293 -3.18 -6.65 1.40
N GLY A 294 -2.56 -7.69 1.97
CA GLY A 294 -2.03 -8.82 1.20
C GLY A 294 -3.15 -9.62 0.52
N ILE A 295 -4.28 -9.83 1.19
CA ILE A 295 -5.48 -10.46 0.59
C ILE A 295 -6.00 -9.60 -0.56
N ASP A 296 -6.10 -8.28 -0.37
CA ASP A 296 -6.53 -7.32 -1.38
C ASP A 296 -5.62 -7.33 -2.62
N GLN A 297 -4.30 -7.32 -2.42
CA GLN A 297 -3.34 -7.42 -3.50
C GLN A 297 -3.43 -8.76 -4.25
N GLY A 298 -3.79 -9.84 -3.55
CA GLY A 298 -4.04 -11.14 -4.15
C GLY A 298 -5.33 -11.18 -4.97
N MET A 299 -6.39 -10.54 -4.47
CA MET A 299 -7.68 -10.44 -5.15
C MET A 299 -7.62 -9.60 -6.43
N GLN A 300 -6.87 -8.50 -6.42
CA GLN A 300 -6.85 -7.49 -7.48
C GLN A 300 -6.65 -8.06 -8.89
N PRO A 301 -5.61 -8.85 -9.20
CA PRO A 301 -5.40 -9.38 -10.55
C PRO A 301 -6.48 -10.39 -10.95
N ILE A 302 -7.00 -11.18 -9.98
CA ILE A 302 -8.04 -12.18 -10.24
C ILE A 302 -9.36 -11.48 -10.58
N ALA A 303 -9.73 -10.46 -9.81
CA ALA A 303 -10.94 -9.68 -10.05
C ALA A 303 -10.86 -8.93 -11.39
N GLY A 304 -9.74 -8.26 -11.68
CA GLY A 304 -9.53 -7.54 -12.93
C GLY A 304 -9.63 -8.45 -14.15
N TYR A 305 -8.96 -9.61 -14.11
CA TYR A 305 -9.01 -10.59 -15.19
C TYR A 305 -10.44 -11.12 -15.42
N ASN A 306 -11.12 -11.59 -14.38
CA ASN A 306 -12.47 -12.16 -14.50
C ASN A 306 -13.51 -11.10 -14.91
N TYR A 307 -13.33 -9.85 -14.51
CA TYR A 307 -14.14 -8.73 -15.02
C TYR A 307 -13.91 -8.51 -16.52
N GLY A 308 -12.65 -8.50 -16.97
CA GLY A 308 -12.29 -8.35 -18.37
C GLY A 308 -12.81 -9.49 -19.27
N SER A 309 -12.76 -10.73 -18.77
CA SER A 309 -13.27 -11.93 -19.48
C SER A 309 -14.75 -12.14 -19.34
N LYS A 310 -15.51 -11.23 -18.70
CA LYS A 310 -16.95 -11.32 -18.43
C LYS A 310 -17.36 -12.55 -17.61
N GLN A 311 -16.43 -13.15 -16.85
CA GLN A 311 -16.70 -14.28 -15.95
C GLN A 311 -17.20 -13.78 -14.59
N TYR A 312 -18.41 -13.22 -14.56
CA TYR A 312 -18.93 -12.49 -13.40
C TYR A 312 -19.18 -13.37 -12.18
N ASP A 313 -19.55 -14.64 -12.36
CA ASP A 313 -19.70 -15.59 -11.24
C ASP A 313 -18.38 -15.79 -10.51
N ARG A 314 -17.28 -15.92 -11.25
CA ARG A 314 -15.95 -16.03 -10.67
C ARG A 314 -15.51 -14.72 -10.03
N LEU A 315 -15.82 -13.58 -10.65
CA LEU A 315 -15.54 -12.26 -10.12
C LEU A 315 -16.19 -12.08 -8.75
N PHE A 316 -17.50 -12.30 -8.63
CA PHE A 316 -18.19 -12.14 -7.33
C PHE A 316 -17.78 -13.21 -6.32
N LYS A 317 -17.43 -14.41 -6.77
CA LYS A 317 -16.92 -15.47 -5.90
C LYS A 317 -15.58 -15.08 -5.27
N VAL A 318 -14.62 -14.51 -6.04
CA VAL A 318 -13.35 -14.07 -5.45
C VAL A 318 -13.54 -12.91 -4.48
N VAL A 319 -14.40 -11.94 -4.79
CA VAL A 319 -14.73 -10.83 -3.89
C VAL A 319 -15.33 -11.35 -2.57
N LYS A 320 -16.32 -12.24 -2.64
CA LYS A 320 -16.94 -12.85 -1.46
C LYS A 320 -15.92 -13.59 -0.58
N LEU A 321 -15.04 -14.37 -1.21
CA LEU A 321 -13.99 -15.11 -0.49
C LEU A 321 -12.94 -14.18 0.13
N SER A 322 -12.60 -13.08 -0.56
CA SER A 322 -11.69 -12.06 -0.02
C SER A 322 -12.32 -11.30 1.15
N ILE A 323 -13.60 -10.95 1.07
CA ILE A 323 -14.35 -10.36 2.20
C ILE A 323 -14.31 -11.32 3.40
N TYR A 324 -14.62 -12.60 3.18
CA TYR A 324 -14.59 -13.59 4.25
C TYR A 324 -13.20 -13.69 4.90
N ALA A 325 -12.16 -13.85 4.09
CA ALA A 325 -10.78 -13.95 4.57
C ALA A 325 -10.32 -12.69 5.33
N ALA A 326 -10.56 -11.48 4.77
CA ALA A 326 -10.21 -10.23 5.41
C ALA A 326 -11.02 -10.00 6.71
N THR A 327 -12.32 -10.32 6.72
CA THR A 327 -13.15 -10.22 7.92
C THR A 327 -12.67 -11.16 9.02
N VAL A 328 -12.26 -12.39 8.68
CA VAL A 328 -11.67 -13.33 9.67
C VAL A 328 -10.40 -12.74 10.26
N VAL A 329 -9.49 -12.23 9.45
CA VAL A 329 -8.24 -11.60 9.93
C VAL A 329 -8.53 -10.41 10.83
N MET A 330 -9.43 -9.52 10.41
CA MET A 330 -9.78 -8.33 11.19
C MET A 330 -10.55 -8.70 12.47
N THR A 331 -11.36 -9.78 12.46
CA THR A 331 -12.01 -10.31 13.66
C THR A 331 -10.99 -10.89 14.64
N LEU A 332 -9.94 -11.56 14.15
CA LEU A 332 -8.82 -11.97 15.01
C LEU A 332 -8.13 -10.75 15.65
N GLY A 333 -7.93 -9.68 14.86
CA GLY A 333 -7.44 -8.41 15.40
C GLY A 333 -8.35 -7.86 16.50
N PHE A 334 -9.65 -7.82 16.25
CA PHE A 334 -10.65 -7.42 17.25
C PHE A 334 -10.53 -8.26 18.54
N ILE A 335 -10.45 -9.58 18.43
CA ILE A 335 -10.31 -10.48 19.60
C ILE A 335 -9.02 -10.14 20.36
N VAL A 336 -7.89 -9.99 19.66
CA VAL A 336 -6.62 -9.62 20.30
C VAL A 336 -6.72 -8.27 20.99
N GLY A 337 -7.25 -7.25 20.32
CA GLY A 337 -7.36 -5.89 20.87
C GLY A 337 -8.35 -5.79 22.05
N MET A 338 -9.43 -6.57 22.05
CA MET A 338 -10.45 -6.52 23.12
C MET A 338 -10.08 -7.35 24.35
N PHE A 339 -9.51 -8.54 24.15
CA PHE A 339 -9.27 -9.50 25.22
C PHE A 339 -7.82 -9.54 25.73
N PHE A 340 -6.84 -9.17 24.89
CA PHE A 340 -5.42 -9.21 25.20
C PHE A 340 -4.69 -7.86 25.06
N PRO A 341 -5.32 -6.69 25.33
CA PRO A 341 -4.68 -5.41 25.11
C PRO A 341 -3.53 -5.14 26.12
N TYR A 342 -3.58 -5.72 27.31
CA TYR A 342 -2.52 -5.62 28.32
C TYR A 342 -1.24 -6.29 27.81
N GLU A 343 -1.34 -7.52 27.35
CA GLU A 343 -0.23 -8.31 26.82
C GLU A 343 0.39 -7.61 25.60
N CYS A 344 -0.47 -7.09 24.73
CA CYS A 344 -0.03 -6.31 23.55
C CYS A 344 0.73 -5.04 23.95
N ALA A 345 0.23 -4.25 24.90
CA ALA A 345 0.90 -3.04 25.34
C ALA A 345 2.23 -3.35 26.05
N ARG A 346 2.23 -4.40 26.89
CA ARG A 346 3.43 -4.80 27.64
C ARG A 346 4.61 -5.24 26.76
N LEU A 347 4.36 -5.67 25.53
CA LEU A 347 5.44 -5.98 24.58
C LEU A 347 6.28 -4.75 24.21
N PHE A 348 5.72 -3.55 24.34
CA PHE A 348 6.38 -2.31 23.92
C PHE A 348 6.88 -1.43 25.06
N THR A 349 6.29 -1.57 26.25
CA THR A 349 6.63 -0.73 27.41
C THR A 349 6.41 -1.47 28.73
N SER A 350 7.16 -1.05 29.76
CA SER A 350 6.95 -1.48 31.15
C SER A 350 6.34 -0.38 32.01
N ASP A 351 6.09 0.82 31.46
CA ASP A 351 5.49 1.93 32.17
C ASP A 351 3.99 1.67 32.42
N PRO A 352 3.52 1.64 33.69
CA PRO A 352 2.15 1.31 34.01
C PRO A 352 1.13 2.32 33.48
N GLU A 353 1.47 3.60 33.44
CA GLU A 353 0.59 4.66 32.97
C GLU A 353 0.39 4.59 31.44
N LEU A 354 1.50 4.42 30.72
CA LEU A 354 1.46 4.24 29.26
C LEU A 354 0.73 2.94 28.88
N ILE A 355 0.89 1.86 29.66
CA ILE A 355 0.12 0.60 29.45
C ILE A 355 -1.36 0.86 29.62
N ALA A 356 -1.78 1.53 30.70
CA ALA A 356 -3.19 1.81 30.97
C ALA A 356 -3.84 2.64 29.86
N MET A 357 -3.16 3.67 29.37
CA MET A 357 -3.62 4.50 28.23
C MET A 357 -3.69 3.68 26.96
N SER A 358 -2.67 2.84 26.69
CA SER A 358 -2.63 1.98 25.50
C SER A 358 -3.77 0.95 25.49
N ILE A 359 -4.11 0.32 26.62
CA ILE A 359 -5.24 -0.59 26.75
C ILE A 359 -6.54 0.08 26.32
N ARG A 360 -6.79 1.30 26.82
CA ARG A 360 -7.99 2.06 26.49
C ARG A 360 -8.04 2.39 25.01
N GLY A 361 -6.93 2.92 24.47
CA GLY A 361 -6.80 3.27 23.05
C GLY A 361 -6.99 2.07 22.12
N ILE A 362 -6.33 0.93 22.41
CA ILE A 362 -6.45 -0.29 21.63
C ILE A 362 -7.89 -0.78 21.58
N ARG A 363 -8.59 -0.83 22.75
CA ARG A 363 -9.99 -1.28 22.81
C ARG A 363 -10.91 -0.39 21.99
N ILE A 364 -10.80 0.93 22.11
CA ILE A 364 -11.65 1.87 21.37
C ILE A 364 -11.37 1.73 19.87
N ASN A 365 -10.12 1.72 19.45
CA ASN A 365 -9.76 1.70 18.03
C ASN A 365 -10.13 0.38 17.35
N MET A 366 -9.89 -0.75 18.02
CA MET A 366 -10.10 -2.07 17.41
C MET A 366 -11.53 -2.62 17.56
N CYS A 367 -12.46 -1.89 18.21
CA CYS A 367 -13.83 -2.39 18.46
C CYS A 367 -14.64 -2.64 17.18
N VAL A 368 -14.34 -1.97 16.08
CA VAL A 368 -15.04 -2.11 14.78
C VAL A 368 -14.22 -2.82 13.70
N PHE A 369 -13.08 -3.38 14.04
CA PHE A 369 -12.18 -4.08 13.10
C PHE A 369 -12.87 -5.05 12.15
N PRO A 370 -13.82 -5.91 12.59
CA PRO A 370 -14.50 -6.86 11.69
C PRO A 370 -15.13 -6.18 10.47
N VAL A 371 -15.55 -4.92 10.60
CA VAL A 371 -16.22 -4.17 9.53
C VAL A 371 -15.21 -3.60 8.53
N ILE A 372 -13.99 -3.28 8.96
CA ILE A 372 -12.93 -2.69 8.14
C ILE A 372 -12.54 -3.65 7.00
N GLY A 373 -12.47 -4.96 7.27
CA GLY A 373 -12.15 -5.97 6.26
C GLY A 373 -13.08 -5.92 5.05
N TYR A 374 -14.39 -5.79 5.27
CA TYR A 374 -15.36 -5.61 4.20
C TYR A 374 -15.10 -4.34 3.38
N GLN A 375 -14.87 -3.21 4.05
CA GLN A 375 -14.67 -1.92 3.40
C GLN A 375 -13.41 -1.91 2.52
N MET A 376 -12.29 -2.47 3.01
CA MET A 376 -11.03 -2.53 2.28
C MET A 376 -11.19 -3.34 0.98
N VAL A 377 -11.77 -4.54 1.08
CA VAL A 377 -11.98 -5.42 -0.07
C VAL A 377 -12.88 -4.78 -1.12
N ILE A 378 -14.00 -4.14 -0.73
CA ILE A 378 -14.90 -3.50 -1.69
C ILE A 378 -14.25 -2.29 -2.36
N THR A 379 -13.48 -1.49 -1.63
CA THR A 379 -12.73 -0.37 -2.20
C THR A 379 -11.72 -0.86 -3.25
N THR A 380 -10.97 -1.91 -2.92
CA THR A 380 -10.02 -2.55 -3.83
C THR A 380 -10.71 -3.24 -5.00
N PHE A 381 -11.89 -3.82 -4.80
CA PHE A 381 -12.70 -4.39 -5.88
C PHE A 381 -13.04 -3.35 -6.95
N PHE A 382 -13.56 -2.17 -6.57
CA PHE A 382 -13.87 -1.12 -7.54
C PHE A 382 -12.61 -0.63 -8.28
N MET A 383 -11.48 -0.56 -7.61
CA MET A 383 -10.20 -0.27 -8.23
C MET A 383 -9.82 -1.35 -9.24
N SER A 384 -9.96 -2.63 -8.88
CA SER A 384 -9.57 -3.78 -9.70
C SER A 384 -10.34 -3.90 -11.01
N ILE A 385 -11.59 -3.44 -11.05
CA ILE A 385 -12.43 -3.40 -12.26
C ILE A 385 -12.34 -2.06 -13.01
N GLY A 386 -11.38 -1.20 -12.65
CA GLY A 386 -11.13 0.08 -13.30
C GLY A 386 -12.15 1.19 -12.99
N LYS A 387 -13.02 1.02 -11.97
CA LYS A 387 -13.96 2.06 -11.52
C LYS A 387 -13.30 3.03 -10.54
N ALA A 388 -12.25 3.70 -11.02
CA ALA A 388 -11.38 4.58 -10.23
C ALA A 388 -12.14 5.64 -9.43
N LYS A 389 -13.17 6.29 -10.01
CA LYS A 389 -13.95 7.34 -9.33
C LYS A 389 -14.65 6.81 -8.09
N ILE A 390 -15.21 5.59 -8.14
CA ILE A 390 -15.91 4.97 -7.01
C ILE A 390 -14.89 4.59 -5.94
N SER A 391 -13.80 3.93 -6.33
CA SER A 391 -12.72 3.55 -5.41
C SER A 391 -12.13 4.78 -4.70
N MET A 392 -11.83 5.85 -5.46
CA MET A 392 -11.32 7.10 -4.90
C MET A 392 -12.32 7.75 -3.94
N PHE A 393 -13.61 7.79 -4.30
CA PHE A 393 -14.65 8.32 -3.42
C PHE A 393 -14.73 7.55 -2.10
N LEU A 394 -14.74 6.20 -2.15
CA LEU A 394 -14.79 5.36 -0.96
C LEU A 394 -13.55 5.56 -0.05
N SER A 395 -12.37 5.64 -0.65
CA SER A 395 -11.12 5.85 0.09
C SER A 395 -11.07 7.24 0.74
N LEU A 396 -11.41 8.29 -0.01
CA LEU A 396 -11.36 9.66 0.47
C LEU A 396 -12.49 10.00 1.44
N SER A 397 -13.69 9.44 1.24
CA SER A 397 -14.83 9.69 2.13
C SER A 397 -14.53 9.22 3.56
N ARG A 398 -13.85 8.08 3.72
CA ARG A 398 -13.41 7.60 5.04
C ARG A 398 -12.52 8.62 5.73
N GLN A 399 -11.52 9.14 5.04
CA GLN A 399 -10.48 9.98 5.64
C GLN A 399 -10.90 11.46 5.74
N LEU A 400 -11.41 12.04 4.65
CA LEU A 400 -11.70 13.47 4.57
C LEU A 400 -13.14 13.82 4.98
N THR A 401 -14.13 12.99 4.58
CA THR A 401 -15.55 13.30 4.83
C THR A 401 -15.97 12.88 6.22
N PHE A 402 -15.42 11.79 6.76
CA PHE A 402 -15.82 11.29 8.08
C PHE A 402 -14.73 11.52 9.13
N LEU A 403 -13.51 10.98 8.94
CA LEU A 403 -12.51 10.99 9.98
C LEU A 403 -12.04 12.40 10.33
N LEU A 404 -11.68 13.22 9.35
CA LEU A 404 -11.18 14.58 9.60
C LEU A 404 -12.17 15.46 10.36
N PRO A 405 -13.47 15.56 10.00
CA PRO A 405 -14.44 16.29 10.79
C PRO A 405 -14.64 15.72 12.20
N LEU A 406 -14.66 14.38 12.34
CA LEU A 406 -14.79 13.74 13.65
C LEU A 406 -13.58 14.03 14.55
N LEU A 407 -12.36 14.06 14.01
CA LEU A 407 -11.14 14.45 14.73
C LEU A 407 -11.15 15.92 15.20
N ILE A 408 -11.94 16.77 14.55
CA ILE A 408 -12.09 18.19 14.96
C ILE A 408 -13.22 18.35 15.99
N ILE A 409 -14.30 17.57 15.83
CA ILE A 409 -15.53 17.74 16.61
C ILE A 409 -15.48 16.95 17.92
N LEU A 410 -15.23 15.64 17.87
CA LEU A 410 -15.31 14.76 19.04
C LEU A 410 -14.35 15.14 20.17
N PRO A 411 -13.08 15.54 19.91
CA PRO A 411 -12.17 15.93 20.99
C PRO A 411 -12.61 17.16 21.77
N ARG A 412 -13.52 17.99 21.23
CA ARG A 412 -14.08 19.14 21.96
C ARG A 412 -15.04 18.73 23.08
N TYR A 413 -15.63 17.54 22.98
CA TYR A 413 -16.62 17.01 23.93
C TYR A 413 -16.06 15.89 24.79
N PHE A 414 -15.12 15.09 24.25
CA PHE A 414 -14.61 13.87 24.86
C PHE A 414 -13.09 13.87 25.03
N GLU A 415 -12.43 15.00 24.82
CA GLU A 415 -10.97 15.16 24.96
C GLU A 415 -10.18 14.08 24.19
N SER A 416 -9.20 13.43 24.83
CA SER A 416 -8.40 12.37 24.21
C SER A 416 -9.23 11.18 23.72
N ASP A 417 -10.30 10.80 24.43
CA ASP A 417 -11.20 9.74 24.01
C ASP A 417 -11.96 10.09 22.72
N GLY A 418 -12.23 11.39 22.51
CA GLY A 418 -12.81 11.86 21.26
C GLY A 418 -11.91 11.65 20.05
N VAL A 419 -10.57 11.75 20.22
CA VAL A 419 -9.61 11.42 19.16
C VAL A 419 -9.66 9.93 18.85
N TRP A 420 -9.63 9.09 19.89
CA TRP A 420 -9.72 7.64 19.72
C TRP A 420 -11.04 7.21 19.09
N ALA A 421 -12.17 7.74 19.55
CA ALA A 421 -13.50 7.39 19.05
C ALA A 421 -13.76 7.86 17.60
N ALA A 422 -13.04 8.87 17.12
CA ALA A 422 -13.15 9.35 15.74
C ALA A 422 -12.79 8.27 14.72
N LEU A 423 -11.80 7.41 15.01
CA LEU A 423 -11.34 6.33 14.15
C LEU A 423 -12.45 5.30 13.89
N PRO A 424 -12.97 4.57 14.90
CA PRO A 424 -14.03 3.58 14.71
C PRO A 424 -15.34 4.19 14.19
N ALA A 425 -15.67 5.40 14.60
CA ALA A 425 -16.86 6.08 14.10
C ALA A 425 -16.77 6.35 12.59
N SER A 426 -15.61 6.80 12.11
CA SER A 426 -15.38 7.01 10.67
C SER A 426 -15.43 5.69 9.88
N ASP A 427 -14.91 4.61 10.46
CA ASP A 427 -14.91 3.29 9.83
C ASP A 427 -16.33 2.73 9.68
N LEU A 428 -17.16 2.88 10.71
CA LEU A 428 -18.58 2.49 10.65
C LEU A 428 -19.34 3.28 9.58
N LEU A 429 -19.21 4.60 9.57
CA LEU A 429 -19.87 5.46 8.58
C LEU A 429 -19.43 5.11 7.16
N SER A 430 -18.13 4.92 6.97
CA SER A 430 -17.58 4.55 5.67
C SER A 430 -18.03 3.14 5.23
N ALA A 431 -18.13 2.20 6.14
CA ALA A 431 -18.64 0.86 5.85
C ALA A 431 -20.10 0.88 5.41
N VAL A 432 -20.94 1.68 6.05
CA VAL A 432 -22.34 1.89 5.63
C VAL A 432 -22.40 2.46 4.21
N VAL A 433 -21.65 3.51 3.92
CA VAL A 433 -21.58 4.11 2.57
C VAL A 433 -21.07 3.08 1.55
N THR A 434 -20.06 2.31 1.90
CA THR A 434 -19.52 1.24 1.06
C THR A 434 -20.58 0.18 0.75
N ALA A 435 -21.36 -0.24 1.74
CA ALA A 435 -22.45 -1.21 1.57
C ALA A 435 -23.55 -0.68 0.66
N VAL A 436 -23.96 0.58 0.83
CA VAL A 436 -24.95 1.24 -0.03
C VAL A 436 -24.47 1.31 -1.47
N ILE A 437 -23.23 1.76 -1.71
CA ILE A 437 -22.65 1.87 -3.05
C ILE A 437 -22.54 0.48 -3.70
N MET A 438 -22.13 -0.55 -2.96
CA MET A 438 -22.07 -1.91 -3.48
C MET A 438 -23.45 -2.45 -3.83
N ALA A 439 -24.46 -2.22 -3.00
CA ALA A 439 -25.84 -2.63 -3.26
C ALA A 439 -26.41 -1.96 -4.53
N VAL A 440 -26.20 -0.65 -4.68
CA VAL A 440 -26.60 0.11 -5.89
C VAL A 440 -25.87 -0.41 -7.13
N PHE A 441 -24.57 -0.67 -7.01
CA PHE A 441 -23.77 -1.22 -8.10
C PHE A 441 -24.31 -2.59 -8.54
N MET A 442 -24.54 -3.51 -7.58
CA MET A 442 -25.07 -4.85 -7.87
C MET A 442 -26.44 -4.80 -8.55
N LYS A 443 -27.35 -3.92 -8.09
CA LYS A 443 -28.66 -3.74 -8.70
C LYS A 443 -28.58 -3.28 -10.17
N LYS A 444 -27.72 -2.30 -10.46
CA LYS A 444 -27.46 -1.83 -11.83
C LYS A 444 -26.81 -2.90 -12.69
N PHE A 445 -25.83 -3.57 -12.16
CA PHE A 445 -25.08 -4.62 -12.84
C PHE A 445 -25.98 -5.79 -13.26
N ASN A 446 -26.82 -6.29 -12.34
CA ASN A 446 -27.76 -7.38 -12.61
C ASN A 446 -28.81 -6.99 -13.68
N LYS A 447 -29.26 -5.71 -13.66
CA LYS A 447 -30.19 -5.20 -14.70
C LYS A 447 -29.54 -5.20 -16.08
N GLN A 448 -28.30 -4.74 -16.19
CA GLN A 448 -27.56 -4.70 -17.45
C GLN A 448 -27.29 -6.10 -18.01
N ASN A 449 -26.90 -7.05 -17.15
CA ASN A 449 -26.65 -8.44 -17.57
C ASN A 449 -27.92 -9.13 -18.07
N LYS A 450 -29.08 -8.92 -17.42
CA LYS A 450 -30.36 -9.47 -17.89
C LYS A 450 -30.76 -8.91 -19.26
N GLN A 451 -30.54 -7.62 -19.49
CA GLN A 451 -30.80 -6.99 -20.78
C GLN A 451 -29.87 -7.54 -21.88
N SER A 452 -28.60 -7.73 -21.62
CA SER A 452 -27.65 -8.30 -22.61
C SER A 452 -28.00 -9.73 -23.00
N GLN A 453 -28.45 -10.55 -22.05
CA GLN A 453 -28.89 -11.93 -22.32
C GLN A 453 -30.18 -12.01 -23.11
N SER A 454 -31.11 -11.01 -22.97
CA SER A 454 -32.36 -10.95 -23.74
C SER A 454 -32.17 -10.46 -25.17
N TYR A 455 -31.01 -9.88 -25.52
CA TYR A 455 -30.68 -9.48 -26.89
C TYR A 455 -29.89 -10.56 -27.65
N GLU A 456 -29.32 -11.54 -26.94
CA GLU A 456 -28.59 -12.67 -27.53
C GLU A 456 -29.51 -13.91 -27.78
N GLN A 457 -30.72 -13.91 -27.26
CA GLN A 457 -31.80 -14.85 -27.56
C GLN A 457 -32.75 -14.31 -28.67
#